data_2394a360856c216ff2d9b7ca12fe0e42
#
_entry.id   2394a360856c216ff2d9b7ca12fe0e42
#
_cell.length_a   1.000
_cell.length_b   1.000
_cell.length_c   1.000
_cell.angle_alpha   90.00
_cell.angle_beta   90.00
_cell.angle_gamma   90.00
#
_symmetry.space_group_name_H-M   'P 1'
#
loop_
_entity.id
_entity.type
_entity.pdbx_description
1 polymer ?
#
loop_
_entity_poly.entity_id
_entity_poly.type
_entity_poly.pdbx_seq_one_letter_code
_entity_poly.pdbx_strand_id
1 'polypeptide(L)'
;MYGLRQKLLEEEKYLKDILSRIDDSKSDELEGTLRISMDKNKVRYFHHFSNGNDKKHDIYIPKTNKELPTRLAQNTYNNKLYNLVRKRLEQLRRILKDYDDNEIEQLYTKEHPERQKLIQPIQPTWEQRLNEWKKEEYKGKAFSESLPVIMTENG
;
A
#
# COMPACT_ATOMS: atom_id res chain seq x y z
N MET A 1 -6.21 2.32 15.78
CA MET A 1 -6.22 1.00 15.09
C MET A 1 -4.89 0.34 15.35
N TYR A 2 -4.90 -0.73 16.10
CA TYR A 2 -3.68 -1.42 16.49
C TYR A 2 -2.98 -2.02 15.26
N GLY A 3 -1.68 -1.80 15.18
CA GLY A 3 -0.82 -2.34 14.12
C GLY A 3 -0.85 -1.58 12.80
N LEU A 4 -1.49 -0.42 12.70
CA LEU A 4 -1.45 0.38 11.47
C LEU A 4 -0.04 0.91 11.21
N ARG A 5 0.65 1.39 12.26
CA ARG A 5 2.05 1.84 12.13
C ARG A 5 2.95 0.77 11.54
N GLN A 6 2.80 -0.48 12.02
CA GLN A 6 3.59 -1.61 11.51
C GLN A 6 3.31 -1.86 10.02
N LYS A 7 2.05 -1.83 9.60
CA LYS A 7 1.67 -1.97 8.18
C LYS A 7 2.22 -0.86 7.30
N LEU A 8 2.22 0.39 7.81
CA LEU A 8 2.80 1.52 7.08
C LEU A 8 4.32 1.38 6.92
N LEU A 9 5.03 0.85 7.92
CA LEU A 9 6.46 0.56 7.84
C LEU A 9 6.76 -0.58 6.84
N GLU A 10 5.94 -1.60 6.79
CA GLU A 10 6.05 -2.69 5.81
C GLU A 10 5.84 -2.16 4.39
N GLU A 11 4.86 -1.29 4.19
CA GLU A 11 4.61 -0.62 2.91
C GLU A 11 5.78 0.29 2.52
N GLU A 12 6.35 1.05 3.47
CA GLU A 12 7.55 1.87 3.20
C GLU A 12 8.72 1.01 2.72
N LYS A 13 8.94 -0.14 3.34
CA LYS A 13 9.98 -1.09 2.94
C LYS A 13 9.74 -1.63 1.53
N TYR A 14 8.49 -2.02 1.22
CA TYR A 14 8.10 -2.50 -0.10
C TYR A 14 8.34 -1.46 -1.20
N LEU A 15 7.96 -0.21 -0.96
CA LEU A 15 8.16 0.89 -1.90
C LEU A 15 9.66 1.21 -2.11
N LYS A 16 10.48 1.13 -1.07
CA LYS A 16 11.94 1.28 -1.18
C LYS A 16 12.57 0.16 -2.02
N ASP A 17 12.08 -1.08 -1.90
CA ASP A 17 12.53 -2.20 -2.72
C ASP A 17 12.22 -1.98 -4.20
N ILE A 18 11.03 -1.46 -4.52
CA ILE A 18 10.67 -1.08 -5.90
C ILE A 18 11.64 -0.05 -6.45
N LEU A 19 11.96 1.02 -5.69
CA LEU A 19 12.92 2.03 -6.13
C LEU A 19 14.29 1.45 -6.43
N SER A 20 14.78 0.57 -5.56
CA SER A 20 16.08 -0.11 -5.77
C SER A 20 16.10 -0.90 -7.07
N ARG A 21 15.04 -1.65 -7.37
CA ARG A 21 14.92 -2.42 -8.62
C ARG A 21 14.84 -1.53 -9.86
N ILE A 22 14.19 -0.38 -9.76
CA ILE A 22 14.15 0.60 -10.85
C ILE A 22 15.55 1.18 -11.08
N ASP A 23 16.27 1.54 -10.02
CA ASP A 23 17.62 2.11 -10.13
C ASP A 23 18.61 1.09 -10.72
N ASP A 24 18.50 -0.18 -10.36
CA ASP A 24 19.29 -1.27 -10.96
C ASP A 24 19.01 -1.44 -12.47
N SER A 25 17.80 -1.09 -12.93
CA SER A 25 17.40 -1.20 -14.33
C SER A 25 17.76 0.01 -15.19
N LYS A 26 18.22 1.11 -14.60
CA LYS A 26 18.53 2.38 -15.30
C LYS A 26 19.79 2.38 -16.16
N SER A 27 20.52 1.28 -16.23
CA SER A 27 21.77 1.22 -17.00
C SER A 27 21.66 1.54 -18.49
N ASP A 28 20.44 1.60 -19.04
CA ASP A 28 20.14 1.83 -20.44
C ASP A 28 19.07 2.92 -20.66
N GLU A 29 19.29 4.11 -20.12
CA GLU A 29 18.38 5.23 -20.40
C GLU A 29 18.36 5.58 -21.89
N LEU A 30 17.22 5.30 -22.54
CA LEU A 30 16.94 5.73 -23.89
C LEU A 30 16.27 7.09 -23.87
N GLU A 31 16.79 8.01 -24.69
CA GLU A 31 16.13 9.28 -24.93
C GLU A 31 14.85 9.10 -25.75
N GLY A 32 13.79 9.84 -25.41
CA GLY A 32 12.52 9.81 -26.11
C GLY A 32 11.51 8.83 -25.54
N THR A 33 10.37 8.75 -26.20
CA THR A 33 9.23 7.94 -25.79
C THR A 33 8.66 7.13 -26.96
N LEU A 34 7.87 6.10 -26.65
CA LEU A 34 7.14 5.34 -27.66
C LEU A 34 5.79 6.02 -27.96
N ARG A 35 5.58 6.41 -29.21
CA ARG A 35 4.26 6.79 -29.70
C ARG A 35 3.63 5.63 -30.45
N ILE A 36 2.39 5.32 -30.10
CA ILE A 36 1.60 4.25 -30.72
C ILE A 36 0.52 4.90 -31.57
N SER A 37 0.42 4.50 -32.83
CA SER A 37 -0.64 4.89 -33.77
C SER A 37 -1.43 3.68 -34.21
N MET A 38 -2.75 3.80 -34.20
CA MET A 38 -3.68 2.77 -34.66
C MET A 38 -4.27 3.21 -36.01
N ASP A 39 -4.06 2.42 -37.06
CA ASP A 39 -4.64 2.65 -38.38
C ASP A 39 -5.34 1.35 -38.83
N LYS A 40 -6.69 1.37 -38.95
CA LYS A 40 -7.51 0.26 -39.43
C LYS A 40 -7.09 -1.10 -38.83
N ASN A 41 -7.02 -1.22 -37.51
CA ASN A 41 -6.56 -2.38 -36.77
C ASN A 41 -5.07 -2.74 -36.92
N LYS A 42 -4.25 -1.86 -37.52
CA LYS A 42 -2.79 -2.03 -37.58
C LYS A 42 -2.12 -1.10 -36.60
N VAL A 43 -1.29 -1.66 -35.74
CA VAL A 43 -0.48 -0.90 -34.78
C VAL A 43 0.80 -0.47 -35.45
N ARG A 44 1.13 0.82 -35.37
CA ARG A 44 2.40 1.38 -35.80
C ARG A 44 3.11 2.03 -34.64
N TYR A 45 4.40 1.82 -34.53
CA TYR A 45 5.27 2.38 -33.49
C TYR A 45 6.15 3.47 -34.05
N PHE A 46 6.31 4.54 -33.27
CA PHE A 46 7.18 5.67 -33.57
C PHE A 46 8.01 6.01 -32.35
N HIS A 47 9.29 6.27 -32.58
CA HIS A 47 10.18 6.84 -31.59
C HIS A 47 9.96 8.36 -31.58
N HIS A 48 9.40 8.85 -30.47
CA HIS A 48 9.04 10.26 -30.31
C HIS A 48 10.11 10.99 -29.51
N PHE A 49 10.64 12.07 -30.05
CA PHE A 49 11.56 12.97 -29.37
C PHE A 49 10.88 14.32 -29.16
N SER A 50 10.99 14.85 -27.93
CA SER A 50 10.55 16.20 -27.57
C SER A 50 11.80 17.03 -27.26
N ASN A 51 12.36 17.67 -28.27
CA ASN A 51 13.36 18.71 -28.06
C ASN A 51 12.63 19.99 -27.67
N GLY A 52 13.07 20.69 -26.61
CA GLY A 52 12.43 21.88 -26.04
C GLY A 52 12.19 23.09 -26.99
N ASN A 53 12.45 22.96 -28.28
CA ASN A 53 12.21 23.90 -29.33
C ASN A 53 11.11 23.45 -30.27
N ASP A 54 9.90 23.12 -29.81
CA ASP A 54 8.67 22.88 -30.58
C ASP A 54 8.73 21.93 -31.81
N LYS A 55 9.89 21.36 -32.13
CA LYS A 55 10.04 20.38 -33.18
C LYS A 55 9.93 18.97 -32.61
N LYS A 56 8.71 18.46 -32.60
CA LYS A 56 8.43 17.05 -32.32
C LYS A 56 8.90 16.24 -33.52
N HIS A 57 9.82 15.32 -33.29
CA HIS A 57 10.26 14.37 -34.32
C HIS A 57 9.77 12.98 -33.97
N ASP A 58 9.01 12.40 -34.91
CA ASP A 58 8.57 11.01 -34.83
C ASP A 58 9.32 10.18 -35.87
N ILE A 59 10.06 9.21 -35.46
CA ILE A 59 10.76 8.28 -36.35
C ILE A 59 10.02 6.94 -36.32
N TYR A 60 9.58 6.49 -37.50
CA TYR A 60 8.91 5.20 -37.64
C TYR A 60 9.82 4.05 -37.22
N ILE A 61 9.29 3.13 -36.39
CA ILE A 61 10.00 1.94 -35.98
C ILE A 61 9.51 0.75 -36.83
N PRO A 62 10.38 0.11 -37.60
CA PRO A 62 10.01 -1.05 -38.40
C PRO A 62 9.53 -2.21 -37.52
N LYS A 63 8.59 -3.01 -38.03
CA LYS A 63 8.06 -4.19 -37.33
C LYS A 63 9.13 -5.25 -37.02
N THR A 64 10.22 -5.24 -37.76
CA THR A 64 11.38 -6.12 -37.55
C THR A 64 12.16 -5.75 -36.28
N ASN A 65 12.12 -4.49 -35.88
CA ASN A 65 12.75 -4.02 -34.64
C ASN A 65 11.76 -4.13 -33.48
N LYS A 66 11.78 -5.28 -32.79
CA LYS A 66 10.92 -5.54 -31.61
C LYS A 66 11.53 -5.03 -30.31
N GLU A 67 12.83 -4.85 -30.27
CA GLU A 67 13.58 -4.48 -29.08
C GLU A 67 13.33 -3.02 -28.69
N LEU A 68 13.45 -2.10 -29.66
CA LEU A 68 13.34 -0.66 -29.39
C LEU A 68 11.99 -0.23 -28.81
N PRO A 69 10.82 -0.66 -29.37
CA PRO A 69 9.53 -0.35 -28.76
C PRO A 69 9.40 -0.89 -27.33
N THR A 70 9.88 -2.09 -27.07
CA THR A 70 9.86 -2.71 -25.73
C THR A 70 10.69 -1.90 -24.74
N ARG A 71 11.89 -1.50 -25.10
CA ARG A 71 12.78 -0.69 -24.25
C ARG A 71 12.20 0.70 -23.98
N LEU A 72 11.65 1.37 -25.00
CA LEU A 72 11.01 2.68 -24.84
C LEU A 72 9.78 2.61 -23.93
N ALA A 73 8.93 1.61 -24.12
CA ALA A 73 7.76 1.39 -23.27
C ALA A 73 8.15 1.10 -21.83
N GLN A 74 9.15 0.22 -21.63
CA GLN A 74 9.65 -0.13 -20.31
C GLN A 74 10.26 1.08 -19.58
N ASN A 75 11.06 1.87 -20.28
CA ASN A 75 11.66 3.08 -19.74
C ASN A 75 10.60 4.10 -19.29
N THR A 76 9.59 4.33 -20.12
CA THR A 76 8.48 5.23 -19.79
C THR A 76 7.70 4.71 -18.57
N TYR A 77 7.44 3.41 -18.50
CA TYR A 77 6.77 2.79 -17.37
C TYR A 77 7.59 2.93 -16.09
N ASN A 78 8.88 2.62 -16.14
CA ASN A 78 9.78 2.73 -14.99
C ASN A 78 9.85 4.16 -14.45
N ASN A 79 9.89 5.16 -15.32
CA ASN A 79 9.90 6.57 -14.91
C ASN A 79 8.59 6.99 -14.24
N LYS A 80 7.44 6.54 -14.77
CA LYS A 80 6.14 6.79 -14.15
C LYS A 80 6.03 6.10 -12.79
N LEU A 81 6.48 4.85 -12.71
CA LEU A 81 6.48 4.08 -11.47
C LEU A 81 7.40 4.73 -10.42
N TYR A 82 8.59 5.14 -10.80
CA TYR A 82 9.54 5.85 -9.93
C TYR A 82 8.92 7.10 -9.31
N ASN A 83 8.30 7.95 -10.13
CA ASN A 83 7.66 9.18 -9.65
C ASN A 83 6.49 8.88 -8.71
N LEU A 84 5.66 7.87 -9.04
CA LEU A 84 4.54 7.48 -8.18
C LEU A 84 5.02 6.93 -6.84
N VAL A 85 6.03 6.07 -6.85
CA VAL A 85 6.59 5.46 -5.63
C VAL A 85 7.22 6.52 -4.74
N ARG A 86 7.99 7.45 -5.31
CA ARG A 86 8.54 8.59 -4.55
C ARG A 86 7.46 9.42 -3.87
N LYS A 87 6.40 9.74 -4.60
CA LYS A 87 5.24 10.45 -4.04
C LYS A 87 4.61 9.69 -2.88
N ARG A 88 4.42 8.37 -3.01
CA ARG A 88 3.86 7.52 -1.95
C ARG A 88 4.77 7.45 -0.73
N LEU A 89 6.06 7.31 -0.92
CA LEU A 89 7.04 7.33 0.17
C LEU A 89 7.00 8.64 0.95
N GLU A 90 6.89 9.77 0.27
CA GLU A 90 6.78 11.06 0.93
C GLU A 90 5.48 11.16 1.77
N GLN A 91 4.36 10.69 1.23
CA GLN A 91 3.09 10.63 1.97
C GLN A 91 3.20 9.75 3.21
N LEU A 92 3.78 8.55 3.08
CA LEU A 92 3.99 7.63 4.21
C LEU A 92 4.90 8.23 5.29
N ARG A 93 5.99 8.87 4.89
CA ARG A 93 6.91 9.52 5.84
C ARG A 93 6.24 10.62 6.64
N ARG A 94 5.36 11.41 6.02
CA ARG A 94 4.58 12.43 6.72
C ARG A 94 3.66 11.81 7.77
N ILE A 95 2.97 10.72 7.42
CA ILE A 95 2.09 10.02 8.37
C ILE A 95 2.93 9.39 9.49
N LEU A 96 4.00 8.65 9.15
CA LEU A 96 4.81 7.92 10.11
C LEU A 96 5.54 8.82 11.12
N LYS A 97 5.79 10.08 10.74
CA LYS A 97 6.46 11.05 11.61
C LYS A 97 5.68 11.31 12.90
N ASP A 98 4.37 11.46 12.79
CA ASP A 98 3.52 11.92 13.89
C ASP A 98 2.49 10.86 14.34
N TYR A 99 2.36 9.74 13.63
CA TYR A 99 1.35 8.73 13.93
C TYR A 99 1.84 7.72 14.99
N ASP A 100 1.07 7.59 16.06
CA ASP A 100 1.22 6.52 17.07
C ASP A 100 -0.10 5.78 17.22
N ASP A 101 -0.09 4.45 17.14
CA ASP A 101 -1.28 3.60 17.30
C ASP A 101 -2.00 3.79 18.65
N ASN A 102 -1.24 4.17 19.67
CA ASN A 102 -1.71 4.29 21.06
C ASN A 102 -1.93 5.73 21.52
N GLU A 103 -1.78 6.72 20.65
CA GLU A 103 -1.79 8.14 21.02
C GLU A 103 -3.09 8.54 21.73
N ILE A 104 -4.23 8.05 21.24
CA ILE A 104 -5.55 8.35 21.82
C ILE A 104 -5.66 7.79 23.24
N GLU A 105 -5.20 6.57 23.46
CA GLU A 105 -5.21 5.93 24.80
C GLU A 105 -4.20 6.59 25.74
N GLN A 106 -3.05 6.97 25.23
CA GLN A 106 -2.01 7.65 26.00
C GLN A 106 -2.43 9.04 26.48
N LEU A 107 -3.37 9.70 25.79
CA LEU A 107 -3.86 11.02 26.19
C LEU A 107 -4.42 10.99 27.64
N TYR A 108 -5.25 9.99 27.95
CA TYR A 108 -5.78 9.82 29.29
C TYR A 108 -4.73 9.36 30.31
N THR A 109 -3.90 8.40 29.94
CA THR A 109 -2.90 7.83 30.85
C THR A 109 -1.78 8.81 31.22
N LYS A 110 -1.50 9.80 30.35
CA LYS A 110 -0.52 10.86 30.60
C LYS A 110 -1.08 12.04 31.43
N GLU A 111 -2.39 12.09 31.67
CA GLU A 111 -2.96 13.13 32.52
C GLU A 111 -2.51 12.97 33.99
N HIS A 112 -2.46 14.06 34.69
CA HIS A 112 -2.17 14.07 36.12
C HIS A 112 -3.18 13.20 36.87
N PRO A 113 -2.77 12.36 37.87
CA PRO A 113 -3.67 11.43 38.58
C PRO A 113 -4.95 12.07 39.15
N GLU A 114 -4.86 13.30 39.67
CA GLU A 114 -6.04 14.01 40.18
C GLU A 114 -7.01 14.40 39.03
N ARG A 115 -6.51 14.68 37.83
CA ARG A 115 -7.36 14.92 36.66
C ARG A 115 -8.00 13.64 36.14
N GLN A 116 -7.27 12.53 36.16
CA GLN A 116 -7.83 11.24 35.77
C GLN A 116 -9.06 10.85 36.58
N LYS A 117 -9.07 11.20 37.87
CA LYS A 117 -10.24 10.96 38.75
C LYS A 117 -11.47 11.76 38.34
N LEU A 118 -11.29 12.90 37.69
CA LEU A 118 -12.36 13.81 37.27
C LEU A 118 -12.81 13.58 35.83
N ILE A 119 -12.01 12.88 35.05
CA ILE A 119 -12.25 12.66 33.61
C ILE A 119 -12.94 11.31 33.42
N GLN A 120 -14.02 11.33 32.65
CA GLN A 120 -14.60 10.13 32.08
C GLN A 120 -14.24 10.09 30.60
N PRO A 121 -13.30 9.21 30.17
CA PRO A 121 -12.87 9.19 28.76
C PRO A 121 -14.04 8.79 27.87
N ILE A 122 -14.22 9.53 26.76
CA ILE A 122 -15.24 9.21 25.74
C ILE A 122 -14.92 7.85 25.11
N GLN A 123 -13.64 7.61 24.84
CA GLN A 123 -13.14 6.32 24.36
C GLN A 123 -12.44 5.61 25.52
N PRO A 124 -13.00 4.51 26.06
CA PRO A 124 -12.37 3.80 27.16
C PRO A 124 -11.01 3.22 26.75
N THR A 125 -10.05 3.26 27.66
CA THR A 125 -8.75 2.62 27.48
C THR A 125 -8.89 1.11 27.34
N TRP A 126 -7.88 0.44 26.80
CA TRP A 126 -7.86 -1.02 26.71
C TRP A 126 -8.06 -1.68 28.10
N GLU A 127 -7.42 -1.16 29.12
CA GLU A 127 -7.54 -1.66 30.47
C GLU A 127 -8.98 -1.51 31.02
N GLN A 128 -9.61 -0.38 30.76
CA GLN A 128 -11.01 -0.15 31.13
C GLN A 128 -11.94 -1.12 30.42
N ARG A 129 -11.77 -1.32 29.12
CA ARG A 129 -12.55 -2.30 28.34
C ARG A 129 -12.35 -3.74 28.85
N LEU A 130 -11.10 -4.07 29.15
CA LEU A 130 -10.78 -5.40 29.70
C LEU A 130 -11.42 -5.61 31.07
N ASN A 131 -11.42 -4.58 31.93
CA ASN A 131 -12.06 -4.64 33.26
C ASN A 131 -13.59 -4.73 33.17
N GLU A 132 -14.20 -4.01 32.24
CA GLU A 132 -15.65 -4.14 31.96
C GLU A 132 -15.97 -5.54 31.44
N TRP A 133 -15.20 -6.06 30.49
CA TRP A 133 -15.38 -7.42 29.97
C TRP A 133 -15.24 -8.50 31.07
N LYS A 134 -14.31 -8.33 32.01
CA LYS A 134 -14.16 -9.25 33.17
C LYS A 134 -15.29 -9.16 34.14
N LYS A 135 -15.97 -8.01 34.23
CA LYS A 135 -17.14 -7.81 35.14
C LYS A 135 -18.44 -8.34 34.53
N GLU A 136 -18.51 -8.42 33.20
CA GLU A 136 -19.64 -9.09 32.56
C GLU A 136 -19.59 -10.57 32.90
N GLU A 137 -20.57 -11.01 33.71
CA GLU A 137 -20.75 -12.44 33.95
C GLU A 137 -20.94 -13.12 32.58
N TYR A 138 -20.02 -14.00 32.26
CA TYR A 138 -20.11 -14.79 31.07
C TYR A 138 -21.35 -15.68 31.17
N LYS A 139 -22.47 -15.22 30.64
CA LYS A 139 -23.64 -16.06 30.39
C LYS A 139 -23.28 -16.98 29.22
N GLY A 140 -22.60 -18.08 29.56
CA GLY A 140 -22.30 -19.11 28.56
C GLY A 140 -23.59 -19.53 27.90
N LYS A 141 -23.59 -19.59 26.57
CA LYS A 141 -24.65 -20.30 25.85
C LYS A 141 -24.72 -21.69 26.45
N ALA A 142 -25.89 -22.06 26.99
CA ALA A 142 -26.15 -23.43 27.41
C ALA A 142 -25.77 -24.33 26.23
N PHE A 143 -24.78 -25.19 26.45
CA PHE A 143 -24.49 -26.25 25.48
C PHE A 143 -25.77 -27.06 25.35
N SER A 144 -26.42 -26.99 24.21
CA SER A 144 -27.48 -27.95 23.92
C SER A 144 -26.77 -29.29 23.73
N GLU A 145 -26.90 -30.15 24.75
CA GLU A 145 -26.53 -31.55 24.70
C GLU A 145 -27.43 -32.30 23.70
N SER A 146 -27.26 -32.05 22.43
CA SER A 146 -27.82 -32.91 21.41
C SER A 146 -26.74 -33.17 20.35
N LEU A 147 -25.70 -33.87 20.81
CA LEU A 147 -24.90 -34.65 19.87
C LEU A 147 -25.79 -35.81 19.40
N PRO A 148 -26.02 -35.97 18.11
CA PRO A 148 -26.67 -37.15 17.60
C PRO A 148 -25.83 -38.37 17.99
N VAL A 149 -26.40 -39.29 18.76
CA VAL A 149 -25.82 -40.58 19.01
C VAL A 149 -25.78 -41.30 17.65
N ILE A 150 -24.61 -41.44 17.07
CA ILE A 150 -24.42 -42.32 15.94
C ILE A 150 -24.50 -43.74 16.48
N MET A 151 -25.67 -44.37 16.36
CA MET A 151 -25.79 -45.81 16.54
C MET A 151 -25.05 -46.49 15.41
N THR A 152 -23.86 -47.01 15.66
CA THR A 152 -23.25 -47.99 14.80
C THR A 152 -23.98 -49.29 15.01
N GLU A 153 -24.87 -49.62 14.10
CA GLU A 153 -25.36 -51.00 13.97
C GLU A 153 -24.21 -51.86 13.44
N ASN A 154 -23.56 -52.55 14.38
CA ASN A 154 -22.85 -53.77 14.03
C ASN A 154 -23.77 -54.91 14.33
N GLY A 155 -24.42 -55.36 13.30
CA GLY A 155 -24.99 -56.69 13.24
C GLY A 155 -23.95 -57.73 12.98
#